data_ac217318c2101e0bc61a8dcc7a1fde59
#
_entry.id   ac217318c2101e0bc61a8dcc7a1fde59
#
_cell.length_a   1.000
_cell.length_b   1.000
_cell.length_c   1.000
_cell.angle_alpha   90.00
_cell.angle_beta   90.00
_cell.angle_gamma   90.00
#
_symmetry.space_group_name_H-M   'P 1'
#
loop_
_entity.id
_entity.type
_entity.pdbx_description
1 polymer ?
#
loop_
_entity_poly.entity_id
_entity_poly.type
_entity_poly.pdbx_seq_one_letter_code
_entity_poly.pdbx_strand_id
1 'polypeptide(L)'
;LSVFIDESGDFGSYEIHAPYYLVSMILHNQNIDITENIKSFDAHLSNLGYQYHAIHTGPLIRRESVYSNDLVEERKRLFNALFNFARRLDFQYSCIKVKKSECPDVITMTSKVSKALADVLRSNEDFWNSFDKVIIYYDNGQIELTKILTSVFSTLYTHVEFRKVKPVDYKLFQIADLICTMELLSEKAETNSFSRSEMEFFDNIRDFKKNYLKHLKKKSL
;
A
#
# COMPACT_ATOMS: atom_id res chain seq x y z
N LEU A 1 -14.21 6.86 9.58
CA LEU A 1 -13.27 6.07 8.79
C LEU A 1 -11.92 6.77 8.71
N SER A 2 -10.82 6.06 8.93
CA SER A 2 -9.45 6.49 8.60
C SER A 2 -9.02 5.83 7.30
N VAL A 3 -8.44 6.61 6.39
CA VAL A 3 -7.91 6.14 5.11
C VAL A 3 -6.44 6.50 5.03
N PHE A 4 -5.56 5.50 5.03
CA PHE A 4 -4.12 5.70 4.90
C PHE A 4 -3.72 5.40 3.46
N ILE A 5 -3.13 6.39 2.79
CA ILE A 5 -2.80 6.31 1.37
C ILE A 5 -1.30 6.30 1.18
N ASP A 6 -0.85 5.36 0.36
CA ASP A 6 0.53 5.27 -0.10
C ASP A 6 0.55 4.91 -1.58
N GLU A 7 1.62 5.26 -2.28
CA GLU A 7 1.79 5.01 -3.70
C GLU A 7 3.08 4.25 -4.01
N SER A 8 3.09 3.60 -5.17
CA SER A 8 4.28 2.98 -5.75
C SER A 8 4.42 3.40 -7.21
N GLY A 9 5.61 3.89 -7.56
CA GLY A 9 5.89 4.53 -8.83
C GLY A 9 5.75 6.05 -8.77
N ASP A 10 5.78 6.69 -9.92
CA ASP A 10 5.71 8.13 -10.08
C ASP A 10 4.94 8.52 -11.36
N PHE A 11 4.70 9.82 -11.55
CA PHE A 11 4.08 10.39 -12.75
C PHE A 11 5.09 10.57 -13.93
N GLY A 12 6.30 10.03 -13.80
CA GLY A 12 7.30 10.03 -14.86
C GLY A 12 6.98 9.12 -16.04
N SER A 13 7.83 9.14 -17.05
CA SER A 13 7.71 8.32 -18.24
C SER A 13 7.67 6.82 -17.91
N TYR A 14 7.15 6.04 -18.88
CA TYR A 14 7.18 4.58 -18.78
C TYR A 14 8.61 4.05 -18.68
N GLU A 15 8.84 3.20 -17.71
CA GLU A 15 10.07 2.44 -17.56
C GLU A 15 9.73 0.95 -17.44
N ILE A 16 10.54 0.09 -18.07
CA ILE A 16 10.31 -1.36 -18.07
C ILE A 16 10.35 -1.97 -16.66
N HIS A 17 11.10 -1.34 -15.75
CA HIS A 17 11.25 -1.78 -14.36
C HIS A 17 10.13 -1.26 -13.44
N ALA A 18 9.42 -0.20 -13.85
CA ALA A 18 8.31 0.41 -13.13
C ALA A 18 7.09 0.56 -14.04
N PRO A 19 6.48 -0.55 -14.53
CA PRO A 19 5.45 -0.51 -15.55
C PRO A 19 4.09 0.00 -15.07
N TYR A 20 3.89 0.07 -13.75
CA TYR A 20 2.63 0.48 -13.13
C TYR A 20 2.83 1.65 -12.17
N TYR A 21 1.81 2.48 -12.09
CA TYR A 21 1.58 3.39 -10.97
C TYR A 21 0.46 2.82 -10.10
N LEU A 22 0.72 2.66 -8.82
CA LEU A 22 -0.24 2.09 -7.89
C LEU A 22 -0.53 3.09 -6.77
N VAL A 23 -1.78 3.12 -6.33
CA VAL A 23 -2.20 3.86 -5.13
C VAL A 23 -3.00 2.92 -4.25
N SER A 24 -2.51 2.64 -3.07
CA SER A 24 -3.21 1.85 -2.06
C SER A 24 -3.94 2.74 -1.06
N MET A 25 -5.11 2.33 -0.65
CA MET A 25 -5.92 2.95 0.38
C MET A 25 -6.25 1.91 1.45
N ILE A 26 -5.75 2.07 2.66
CA ILE A 26 -6.08 1.24 3.81
C ILE A 26 -7.23 1.88 4.56
N LEU A 27 -8.34 1.16 4.67
CA LEU A 27 -9.61 1.62 5.21
C LEU A 27 -9.82 1.02 6.61
N HIS A 28 -9.71 1.85 7.64
CA HIS A 28 -9.82 1.41 9.02
C HIS A 28 -10.95 2.15 9.74
N ASN A 29 -11.91 1.39 10.27
CA ASN A 29 -12.96 1.95 11.12
C ASN A 29 -12.38 2.32 12.50
N GLN A 30 -12.39 3.61 12.83
CA GLN A 30 -11.82 4.10 14.09
C GLN A 30 -12.53 3.60 15.36
N ASN A 31 -13.72 3.04 15.25
CA ASN A 31 -14.42 2.39 16.36
C ASN A 31 -13.79 1.04 16.73
N ILE A 32 -12.90 0.50 15.90
CA ILE A 32 -12.18 -0.74 16.16
C ILE A 32 -10.82 -0.38 16.75
N ASP A 33 -10.60 -0.71 18.02
CA ASP A 33 -9.31 -0.44 18.69
C ASP A 33 -8.25 -1.43 18.21
N ILE A 34 -7.12 -0.90 17.72
CA ILE A 34 -5.97 -1.67 17.25
C ILE A 34 -4.72 -1.44 18.13
N THR A 35 -4.88 -0.79 19.27
CA THR A 35 -3.76 -0.41 20.16
C THR A 35 -2.93 -1.62 20.58
N GLU A 36 -3.56 -2.71 20.99
CA GLU A 36 -2.84 -3.92 21.40
C GLU A 36 -2.13 -4.61 20.24
N ASN A 37 -2.70 -4.55 19.03
CA ASN A 37 -2.04 -5.07 17.83
C ASN A 37 -0.77 -4.27 17.51
N ILE A 38 -0.82 -2.93 17.64
CA ILE A 38 0.33 -2.05 17.43
C ILE A 38 1.40 -2.32 18.49
N LYS A 39 1.05 -2.39 19.78
CA LYS A 39 2.00 -2.71 20.85
C LYS A 39 2.69 -4.07 20.64
N SER A 40 1.92 -5.09 20.27
CA SER A 40 2.44 -6.42 19.96
C SER A 40 3.40 -6.40 18.78
N PHE A 41 3.09 -5.64 17.74
CA PHE A 41 3.96 -5.47 16.57
C PHE A 41 5.26 -4.75 16.95
N ASP A 42 5.19 -3.64 17.69
CA ASP A 42 6.36 -2.88 18.15
C ASP A 42 7.26 -3.73 19.07
N ALA A 43 6.68 -4.49 19.99
CA ALA A 43 7.42 -5.42 20.83
C ALA A 43 8.14 -6.50 20.00
N HIS A 44 7.47 -7.02 18.97
CA HIS A 44 8.06 -8.01 18.08
C HIS A 44 9.22 -7.42 17.27
N LEU A 45 9.08 -6.22 16.71
CA LEU A 45 10.16 -5.52 16.02
C LEU A 45 11.36 -5.25 16.96
N SER A 46 11.09 -4.82 18.20
CA SER A 46 12.12 -4.60 19.22
C SER A 46 12.90 -5.87 19.51
N ASN A 47 12.22 -7.02 19.65
CA ASN A 47 12.85 -8.32 19.88
C ASN A 47 13.71 -8.78 18.67
N LEU A 48 13.38 -8.32 17.46
CA LEU A 48 14.20 -8.55 16.26
C LEU A 48 15.36 -7.55 16.11
N GLY A 49 15.50 -6.57 17.02
CA GLY A 49 16.53 -5.52 16.95
C GLY A 49 16.16 -4.32 16.06
N TYR A 50 14.90 -4.21 15.62
CA TYR A 50 14.42 -3.16 14.73
C TYR A 50 13.50 -2.16 15.44
N GLN A 51 13.86 -1.74 16.66
CA GLN A 51 13.09 -0.74 17.40
C GLN A 51 12.97 0.57 16.61
N TYR A 52 11.75 1.14 16.52
CA TYR A 52 11.43 2.37 15.78
C TYR A 52 11.67 2.29 14.26
N HIS A 53 11.92 1.12 13.70
CA HIS A 53 12.10 0.96 12.28
C HIS A 53 10.75 0.99 11.54
N ALA A 54 10.65 1.82 10.49
CA ALA A 54 9.55 1.75 9.54
C ALA A 54 9.93 0.80 8.39
N ILE A 55 9.14 -0.26 8.22
CA ILE A 55 9.42 -1.26 7.18
C ILE A 55 8.97 -0.71 5.83
N HIS A 56 9.90 -0.68 4.87
CA HIS A 56 9.62 -0.42 3.46
C HIS A 56 9.69 -1.74 2.68
N THR A 57 8.54 -2.23 2.27
CA THR A 57 8.37 -3.61 1.74
C THR A 57 9.11 -3.83 0.43
N GLY A 58 9.03 -2.90 -0.50
CA GLY A 58 9.72 -3.01 -1.79
C GLY A 58 11.24 -3.13 -1.64
N PRO A 59 11.93 -2.16 -1.02
CA PRO A 59 13.36 -2.23 -0.70
C PRO A 59 13.74 -3.47 0.11
N LEU A 60 12.90 -3.88 1.09
CA LEU A 60 13.13 -5.08 1.90
C LEU A 60 13.21 -6.35 1.03
N ILE A 61 12.26 -6.52 0.11
CA ILE A 61 12.22 -7.69 -0.79
C ILE A 61 13.40 -7.67 -1.77
N ARG A 62 13.68 -6.49 -2.36
CA ARG A 62 14.71 -6.35 -3.39
C ARG A 62 16.14 -6.21 -2.86
N ARG A 63 16.32 -6.16 -1.54
CA ARG A 63 17.62 -5.99 -0.87
C ARG A 63 18.25 -4.64 -1.20
N GLU A 64 17.47 -3.58 -1.06
CA GLU A 64 17.86 -2.19 -1.36
C GLU A 64 17.93 -1.33 -0.10
N SER A 65 18.55 -0.16 -0.22
CA SER A 65 18.62 0.87 0.83
C SER A 65 19.22 0.30 2.14
N VAL A 66 18.54 0.47 3.26
CA VAL A 66 18.97 0.01 4.59
C VAL A 66 19.08 -1.51 4.71
N TYR A 67 18.45 -2.27 3.80
CA TYR A 67 18.44 -3.74 3.79
C TYR A 67 19.51 -4.36 2.89
N SER A 68 20.39 -3.56 2.30
CA SER A 68 21.40 -4.02 1.31
C SER A 68 22.39 -5.05 1.88
N ASN A 69 22.65 -5.00 3.19
CA ASN A 69 23.58 -5.91 3.88
C ASN A 69 22.86 -7.03 4.65
N ASP A 70 21.52 -7.01 4.71
CA ASP A 70 20.75 -7.99 5.47
C ASP A 70 20.69 -9.32 4.73
N LEU A 71 20.76 -10.42 5.49
CA LEU A 71 20.53 -11.76 4.96
C LEU A 71 19.06 -11.93 4.56
N VAL A 72 18.80 -12.84 3.63
CA VAL A 72 17.42 -13.09 3.18
C VAL A 72 16.51 -13.56 4.31
N GLU A 73 17.04 -14.34 5.25
CA GLU A 73 16.32 -14.82 6.44
C GLU A 73 15.94 -13.69 7.40
N GLU A 74 16.79 -12.68 7.57
CA GLU A 74 16.52 -11.51 8.40
C GLU A 74 15.41 -10.66 7.76
N ARG A 75 15.53 -10.41 6.46
CA ARG A 75 14.51 -9.69 5.68
C ARG A 75 13.16 -10.41 5.66
N LYS A 76 13.16 -11.77 5.51
CA LYS A 76 11.94 -12.59 5.62
C LYS A 76 11.31 -12.52 7.01
N ARG A 77 12.09 -12.48 8.11
CA ARG A 77 11.54 -12.31 9.46
C ARG A 77 10.84 -10.96 9.61
N LEU A 78 11.47 -9.90 9.13
CA LEU A 78 10.93 -8.54 9.20
C LEU A 78 9.65 -8.40 8.35
N PHE A 79 9.67 -8.93 7.12
CA PHE A 79 8.50 -9.01 6.25
C PHE A 79 7.34 -9.78 6.92
N ASN A 80 7.63 -10.95 7.49
CA ASN A 80 6.62 -11.77 8.14
C ASN A 80 6.06 -11.10 9.40
N ALA A 81 6.82 -10.28 10.11
CA ALA A 81 6.33 -9.47 11.22
C ALA A 81 5.25 -8.49 10.72
N LEU A 82 5.54 -7.71 9.67
CA LEU A 82 4.59 -6.78 9.07
C LEU A 82 3.37 -7.50 8.45
N PHE A 83 3.61 -8.57 7.69
CA PHE A 83 2.54 -9.36 7.08
C PHE A 83 1.58 -9.95 8.13
N ASN A 84 2.11 -10.50 9.22
CA ASN A 84 1.29 -11.05 10.30
C ASN A 84 0.55 -9.95 11.06
N PHE A 85 1.13 -8.77 11.23
CA PHE A 85 0.44 -7.60 11.76
C PHE A 85 -0.73 -7.25 10.86
N ALA A 86 -0.52 -7.03 9.55
CA ALA A 86 -1.57 -6.73 8.59
C ALA A 86 -2.67 -7.81 8.54
N ARG A 87 -2.29 -9.10 8.59
CA ARG A 87 -3.25 -10.20 8.56
C ARG A 87 -4.20 -10.22 9.75
N ARG A 88 -3.72 -9.82 10.94
CA ARG A 88 -4.51 -9.85 12.19
C ARG A 88 -5.40 -8.63 12.38
N LEU A 89 -5.05 -7.50 11.75
CA LEU A 89 -5.86 -6.29 11.85
C LEU A 89 -7.19 -6.43 11.10
N ASP A 90 -8.21 -5.76 11.62
CA ASP A 90 -9.46 -5.55 10.92
C ASP A 90 -9.37 -4.25 10.11
N PHE A 91 -9.20 -4.39 8.81
CA PHE A 91 -9.21 -3.31 7.83
C PHE A 91 -9.65 -3.86 6.47
N GLN A 92 -10.12 -2.98 5.62
CA GLN A 92 -10.28 -3.24 4.20
C GLN A 92 -9.26 -2.42 3.41
N TYR A 93 -9.04 -2.78 2.16
CA TYR A 93 -8.22 -1.96 1.29
C TYR A 93 -8.76 -1.90 -0.14
N SER A 94 -8.39 -0.85 -0.83
CA SER A 94 -8.53 -0.74 -2.27
C SER A 94 -7.18 -0.35 -2.88
N CYS A 95 -6.89 -0.83 -4.07
CA CYS A 95 -5.67 -0.47 -4.78
C CYS A 95 -5.99 -0.11 -6.23
N ILE A 96 -5.66 1.12 -6.59
CA ILE A 96 -5.75 1.62 -7.96
C ILE A 96 -4.46 1.23 -8.68
N LYS A 97 -4.60 0.72 -9.91
CA LYS A 97 -3.47 0.35 -10.77
C LYS A 97 -3.60 1.01 -12.13
N VAL A 98 -2.61 1.77 -12.53
CA VAL A 98 -2.53 2.40 -13.84
C VAL A 98 -1.28 1.92 -14.56
N LYS A 99 -1.45 1.40 -15.77
CA LYS A 99 -0.34 0.95 -16.60
C LYS A 99 0.33 2.13 -17.28
N LYS A 100 1.58 2.41 -16.95
CA LYS A 100 2.32 3.58 -17.44
C LYS A 100 2.51 3.57 -18.97
N SER A 101 2.64 2.38 -19.58
CA SER A 101 2.73 2.29 -21.05
C SER A 101 1.52 2.82 -21.82
N GLU A 102 0.39 3.02 -21.12
CA GLU A 102 -0.83 3.59 -21.69
C GLU A 102 -0.95 5.09 -21.39
N CYS A 103 0.06 5.70 -20.78
CA CYS A 103 0.07 7.09 -20.35
C CYS A 103 1.27 7.80 -21.00
N PRO A 104 1.13 8.38 -22.19
CA PRO A 104 2.21 9.04 -22.90
C PRO A 104 2.71 10.32 -22.21
N ASP A 105 1.89 10.90 -21.33
CA ASP A 105 2.17 12.14 -20.61
C ASP A 105 1.51 12.19 -19.23
N VAL A 106 1.90 13.18 -18.44
CA VAL A 106 1.40 13.42 -17.06
C VAL A 106 -0.11 13.71 -17.06
N ILE A 107 -0.64 14.35 -18.10
CA ILE A 107 -2.08 14.70 -18.18
C ILE A 107 -2.90 13.43 -18.33
N THR A 108 -2.50 12.55 -19.24
CA THR A 108 -3.15 11.25 -19.44
C THR A 108 -3.08 10.40 -18.17
N MET A 109 -1.92 10.37 -17.50
CA MET A 109 -1.73 9.67 -16.23
C MET A 109 -2.68 10.23 -15.16
N THR A 110 -2.69 11.57 -14.97
CA THR A 110 -3.58 12.26 -14.02
C THR A 110 -5.04 11.91 -14.28
N SER A 111 -5.46 11.93 -15.54
CA SER A 111 -6.83 11.59 -15.94
C SER A 111 -7.18 10.14 -15.59
N LYS A 112 -6.30 9.18 -15.91
CA LYS A 112 -6.53 7.76 -15.60
C LYS A 112 -6.56 7.47 -14.10
N VAL A 113 -5.65 8.05 -13.33
CA VAL A 113 -5.64 7.91 -11.87
C VAL A 113 -6.90 8.52 -11.26
N SER A 114 -7.28 9.73 -11.68
CA SER A 114 -8.50 10.40 -11.21
C SER A 114 -9.75 9.59 -11.51
N LYS A 115 -9.85 9.06 -12.74
CA LYS A 115 -10.97 8.21 -13.14
C LYS A 115 -11.03 6.94 -12.31
N ALA A 116 -9.91 6.23 -12.19
CA ALA A 116 -9.84 4.97 -11.42
C ALA A 116 -10.20 5.21 -9.94
N LEU A 117 -9.76 6.32 -9.34
CA LEU A 117 -10.14 6.69 -7.98
C LEU A 117 -11.65 6.95 -7.90
N ALA A 118 -12.21 7.75 -8.80
CA ALA A 118 -13.64 8.05 -8.82
C ALA A 118 -14.49 6.78 -9.02
N ASP A 119 -14.04 5.86 -9.87
CA ASP A 119 -14.73 4.58 -10.12
C ASP A 119 -14.76 3.71 -8.86
N VAL A 120 -13.63 3.60 -8.15
CA VAL A 120 -13.56 2.88 -6.86
C VAL A 120 -14.50 3.49 -5.82
N LEU A 121 -14.49 4.81 -5.68
CA LEU A 121 -15.32 5.51 -4.70
C LEU A 121 -16.81 5.35 -5.01
N ARG A 122 -17.22 5.49 -6.26
CA ARG A 122 -18.63 5.32 -6.69
C ARG A 122 -19.10 3.88 -6.59
N SER A 123 -18.26 2.92 -6.97
CA SER A 123 -18.63 1.50 -6.90
C SER A 123 -18.87 1.01 -5.47
N ASN A 124 -18.38 1.76 -4.47
CA ASN A 124 -18.50 1.46 -3.05
C ASN A 124 -19.18 2.60 -2.29
N GLU A 125 -20.10 3.32 -2.93
CA GLU A 125 -20.73 4.52 -2.37
C GLU A 125 -21.42 4.25 -1.02
N ASP A 126 -22.14 3.16 -0.88
CA ASP A 126 -22.81 2.78 0.36
C ASP A 126 -21.82 2.58 1.52
N PHE A 127 -20.65 2.00 1.23
CA PHE A 127 -19.59 1.86 2.24
C PHE A 127 -19.08 3.22 2.71
N TRP A 128 -18.76 4.14 1.79
CA TRP A 128 -18.25 5.46 2.13
C TRP A 128 -19.27 6.31 2.89
N ASN A 129 -20.54 6.25 2.49
CA ASN A 129 -21.65 6.96 3.12
C ASN A 129 -22.09 6.37 4.47
N SER A 130 -21.61 5.18 4.83
CA SER A 130 -21.89 4.58 6.14
C SER A 130 -21.12 5.23 7.30
N PHE A 131 -20.19 6.14 7.01
CA PHE A 131 -19.37 6.84 8.00
C PHE A 131 -19.71 8.32 8.05
N ASP A 132 -19.96 8.85 9.25
CA ASP A 132 -20.22 10.29 9.47
C ASP A 132 -19.03 11.16 9.08
N LYS A 133 -17.82 10.62 9.15
CA LYS A 133 -16.58 11.33 8.85
C LYS A 133 -15.55 10.40 8.23
N VAL A 134 -14.91 10.84 7.15
CA VAL A 134 -13.79 10.20 6.47
C VAL A 134 -12.54 11.05 6.63
N ILE A 135 -11.47 10.50 7.18
CA ILE A 135 -10.20 11.23 7.38
C ILE A 135 -9.16 10.58 6.48
N ILE A 136 -8.66 11.34 5.52
CA ILE A 136 -7.62 10.93 4.58
C ILE A 136 -6.25 11.32 5.15
N TYR A 137 -5.42 10.32 5.38
CA TYR A 137 -4.03 10.48 5.81
C TYR A 137 -3.12 10.21 4.61
N TYR A 138 -2.38 11.24 4.21
CA TYR A 138 -1.40 11.16 3.13
C TYR A 138 -0.20 12.05 3.45
N ASP A 139 1.00 11.62 3.12
CA ASP A 139 2.24 12.36 3.42
C ASP A 139 2.51 13.51 2.44
N ASN A 140 1.74 13.58 1.35
CA ASN A 140 1.90 14.50 0.23
C ASN A 140 3.25 14.30 -0.51
N GLY A 141 3.69 13.05 -0.63
CA GLY A 141 4.90 12.67 -1.34
C GLY A 141 4.91 13.11 -2.79
N GLN A 142 3.73 13.08 -3.45
CA GLN A 142 3.57 13.52 -4.84
C GLN A 142 2.48 14.59 -4.97
N ILE A 143 2.85 15.73 -5.57
CA ILE A 143 1.94 16.89 -5.73
C ILE A 143 0.74 16.53 -6.61
N GLU A 144 0.95 15.78 -7.68
CA GLU A 144 -0.09 15.33 -8.61
C GLU A 144 -1.12 14.48 -7.88
N LEU A 145 -0.69 13.49 -7.11
CA LEU A 145 -1.58 12.62 -6.34
C LEU A 145 -2.35 13.42 -5.27
N THR A 146 -1.68 14.35 -4.58
CA THR A 146 -2.35 15.24 -3.61
C THR A 146 -3.51 16.00 -4.24
N LYS A 147 -3.32 16.56 -5.44
CA LYS A 147 -4.36 17.29 -6.17
C LYS A 147 -5.51 16.37 -6.58
N ILE A 148 -5.20 15.17 -7.08
CA ILE A 148 -6.19 14.17 -7.48
C ILE A 148 -7.04 13.75 -6.27
N LEU A 149 -6.40 13.34 -5.18
CA LEU A 149 -7.08 12.93 -3.95
C LEU A 149 -8.03 14.03 -3.46
N THR A 150 -7.50 15.25 -3.29
CA THR A 150 -8.30 16.39 -2.81
C THR A 150 -9.48 16.67 -3.74
N SER A 151 -9.25 16.74 -5.06
CA SER A 151 -10.29 17.06 -6.03
C SER A 151 -11.38 16.00 -6.06
N VAL A 152 -11.00 14.71 -6.21
CA VAL A 152 -11.96 13.63 -6.39
C VAL A 152 -12.78 13.38 -5.11
N PHE A 153 -12.13 13.27 -3.96
CA PHE A 153 -12.85 13.08 -2.69
C PHE A 153 -13.77 14.25 -2.37
N SER A 154 -13.31 15.51 -2.48
CA SER A 154 -14.13 16.68 -2.18
C SER A 154 -15.28 16.90 -3.17
N THR A 155 -15.18 16.34 -4.37
CA THR A 155 -16.28 16.37 -5.35
C THR A 155 -17.37 15.36 -5.03
N LEU A 156 -16.98 14.18 -4.51
CA LEU A 156 -17.92 13.08 -4.27
C LEU A 156 -18.51 13.10 -2.85
N TYR A 157 -17.76 13.58 -1.87
CA TYR A 157 -18.16 13.52 -0.45
C TYR A 157 -17.93 14.84 0.27
N THR A 158 -18.91 15.26 1.08
CA THR A 158 -18.87 16.52 1.87
C THR A 158 -18.25 16.36 3.26
N HIS A 159 -18.11 15.11 3.74
CA HIS A 159 -17.67 14.77 5.12
C HIS A 159 -16.22 14.28 5.18
N VAL A 160 -15.37 14.74 4.25
CA VAL A 160 -13.96 14.35 4.13
C VAL A 160 -13.04 15.41 4.72
N GLU A 161 -12.07 14.98 5.52
CA GLU A 161 -10.98 15.78 6.06
C GLU A 161 -9.64 15.22 5.59
N PHE A 162 -8.75 16.11 5.16
CA PHE A 162 -7.38 15.72 4.76
C PHE A 162 -6.38 16.07 5.86
N ARG A 163 -5.51 15.14 6.19
CA ARG A 163 -4.42 15.32 7.15
C ARG A 163 -3.09 14.99 6.51
N LYS A 164 -2.20 15.98 6.47
CA LYS A 164 -0.80 15.77 6.17
C LYS A 164 -0.13 15.17 7.40
N VAL A 165 0.54 14.04 7.23
CA VAL A 165 1.17 13.28 8.31
C VAL A 165 2.54 12.76 7.87
N LYS A 166 3.33 12.33 8.85
CA LYS A 166 4.56 11.57 8.57
C LYS A 166 4.23 10.08 8.65
N PRO A 167 4.62 9.26 7.64
CA PRO A 167 4.32 7.83 7.63
C PRO A 167 4.82 7.07 8.86
N VAL A 168 5.92 7.53 9.48
CA VAL A 168 6.49 6.92 10.70
C VAL A 168 5.57 6.99 11.91
N ASP A 169 4.64 7.97 11.95
CA ASP A 169 3.75 8.18 13.08
C ASP A 169 2.59 7.17 13.12
N TYR A 170 2.31 6.48 12.01
CA TYR A 170 1.18 5.57 11.89
C TYR A 170 1.57 4.24 11.24
N LYS A 171 1.44 3.14 11.96
CA LYS A 171 1.78 1.79 11.46
C LYS A 171 0.95 1.35 10.24
N LEU A 172 -0.23 1.93 10.06
CA LEU A 172 -1.09 1.63 8.92
C LEU A 172 -0.51 2.11 7.57
N PHE A 173 0.41 3.09 7.55
CA PHE A 173 1.18 3.41 6.34
C PHE A 173 2.10 2.28 5.90
N GLN A 174 2.69 1.55 6.83
CA GLN A 174 3.51 0.38 6.47
C GLN A 174 2.66 -0.73 5.84
N ILE A 175 1.38 -0.83 6.23
CA ILE A 175 0.44 -1.73 5.57
C ILE A 175 0.08 -1.20 4.17
N ALA A 176 -0.06 0.11 3.99
CA ALA A 176 -0.32 0.70 2.67
C ALA A 176 0.84 0.43 1.70
N ASP A 177 2.09 0.61 2.14
CA ASP A 177 3.30 0.24 1.39
C ASP A 177 3.34 -1.28 1.08
N LEU A 178 3.02 -2.11 2.08
CA LEU A 178 2.90 -3.56 1.87
C LEU A 178 1.88 -3.89 0.77
N ILE A 179 0.68 -3.31 0.81
CA ILE A 179 -0.36 -3.57 -0.18
C ILE A 179 0.08 -3.10 -1.58
N CYS A 180 0.66 -1.90 -1.72
CA CYS A 180 1.23 -1.44 -3.00
C CYS A 180 2.23 -2.46 -3.57
N THR A 181 3.16 -2.90 -2.75
CA THR A 181 4.19 -3.88 -3.16
C THR A 181 3.57 -5.22 -3.54
N MET A 182 2.62 -5.74 -2.74
CA MET A 182 1.99 -7.04 -3.00
C MET A 182 1.08 -7.00 -4.24
N GLU A 183 0.41 -5.88 -4.52
CA GLU A 183 -0.38 -5.70 -5.73
C GLU A 183 0.50 -5.59 -6.98
N LEU A 184 1.66 -4.89 -6.90
CA LEU A 184 2.65 -4.88 -7.98
C LEU A 184 3.19 -6.30 -8.26
N LEU A 185 3.54 -7.04 -7.22
CA LEU A 185 3.99 -8.43 -7.36
C LEU A 185 2.89 -9.35 -7.89
N SER A 186 1.62 -9.07 -7.59
CA SER A 186 0.49 -9.79 -8.18
C SER A 186 0.47 -9.63 -9.70
N GLU A 187 0.65 -8.42 -10.24
CA GLU A 187 0.73 -8.17 -11.68
C GLU A 187 1.94 -8.88 -12.32
N LYS A 188 3.10 -8.81 -11.65
CA LYS A 188 4.31 -9.50 -12.09
C LYS A 188 4.16 -11.02 -12.08
N ALA A 189 3.40 -11.57 -11.14
CA ALA A 189 3.13 -13.00 -11.04
C ALA A 189 2.22 -13.52 -12.17
N GLU A 190 1.30 -12.69 -12.71
CA GLU A 190 0.47 -13.06 -13.87
C GLU A 190 1.29 -13.15 -15.16
N THR A 191 2.36 -12.36 -15.25
CA THR A 191 3.24 -12.32 -16.42
C THR A 191 4.54 -13.13 -16.24
N ASN A 192 4.68 -13.87 -15.15
CA ASN A 192 5.92 -14.60 -14.76
C ASN A 192 7.18 -13.70 -14.81
N SER A 193 7.06 -12.44 -14.38
CA SER A 193 8.11 -11.42 -14.49
C SER A 193 8.75 -11.04 -13.15
N PHE A 194 8.78 -11.95 -12.18
CA PHE A 194 9.53 -11.74 -10.93
C PHE A 194 11.01 -11.54 -11.23
N SER A 195 11.60 -10.55 -10.58
CA SER A 195 13.05 -10.38 -10.57
C SER A 195 13.74 -11.50 -9.80
N ARG A 196 15.08 -11.62 -9.98
CA ARG A 196 15.86 -12.60 -9.22
C ARG A 196 15.70 -12.44 -7.71
N SER A 197 15.73 -11.21 -7.20
CA SER A 197 15.57 -10.93 -5.77
C SER A 197 14.17 -11.32 -5.25
N GLU A 198 13.13 -11.08 -6.04
CA GLU A 198 11.76 -11.46 -5.70
C GLU A 198 11.59 -12.99 -5.67
N MET A 199 12.20 -13.69 -6.62
CA MET A 199 12.20 -15.17 -6.64
C MET A 199 12.99 -15.73 -5.46
N GLU A 200 14.15 -15.18 -5.13
CA GLU A 200 14.95 -15.58 -3.95
C GLU A 200 14.17 -15.34 -2.65
N PHE A 201 13.40 -14.24 -2.59
CA PHE A 201 12.63 -13.87 -1.40
C PHE A 201 11.41 -14.77 -1.17
N PHE A 202 10.66 -15.09 -2.21
CA PHE A 202 9.40 -15.84 -2.12
C PHE A 202 9.54 -17.34 -2.52
N ASP A 203 10.75 -17.78 -2.84
CA ASP A 203 11.08 -19.11 -3.34
C ASP A 203 10.44 -19.42 -4.70
N ASN A 204 9.18 -19.11 -4.90
CA ASN A 204 8.48 -19.22 -6.18
C ASN A 204 7.14 -18.45 -6.17
N ILE A 205 6.57 -18.23 -7.37
CA ILE A 205 5.30 -17.49 -7.55
C ILE A 205 4.11 -18.23 -6.90
N ARG A 206 4.11 -19.55 -6.89
CA ARG A 206 3.02 -20.34 -6.28
C ARG A 206 2.95 -20.10 -4.77
N ASP A 207 4.09 -20.12 -4.10
CA ASP A 207 4.18 -19.90 -2.65
C ASP A 207 3.84 -18.45 -2.30
N PHE A 208 4.29 -17.49 -3.09
CA PHE A 208 3.85 -16.10 -2.99
C PHE A 208 2.32 -15.98 -3.03
N LYS A 209 1.67 -16.53 -4.08
CA LYS A 209 0.21 -16.47 -4.23
C LYS A 209 -0.52 -17.18 -3.08
N LYS A 210 -0.07 -18.36 -2.67
CA LYS A 210 -0.72 -19.20 -1.67
C LYS A 210 -0.56 -18.65 -0.25
N ASN A 211 0.67 -18.30 0.13
CA ASN A 211 1.02 -18.00 1.52
C ASN A 211 0.81 -16.53 1.89
N TYR A 212 0.84 -15.62 0.92
CA TYR A 212 0.76 -14.19 1.17
C TYR A 212 -0.43 -13.53 0.45
N LEU A 213 -0.42 -13.51 -0.88
CA LEU A 213 -1.39 -12.76 -1.66
C LEU A 213 -2.85 -13.15 -1.35
N LYS A 214 -3.14 -14.45 -1.28
CA LYS A 214 -4.48 -14.98 -0.97
C LYS A 214 -5.04 -14.44 0.35
N HIS A 215 -4.19 -14.19 1.34
CA HIS A 215 -4.63 -13.70 2.65
C HIS A 215 -4.97 -12.21 2.61
N LEU A 216 -4.20 -11.42 1.90
CA LEU A 216 -4.45 -9.99 1.73
C LEU A 216 -5.67 -9.73 0.85
N LYS A 217 -5.84 -10.48 -0.25
CA LYS A 217 -7.01 -10.36 -1.15
C LYS A 217 -8.36 -10.56 -0.46
N LYS A 218 -8.41 -11.24 0.68
CA LYS A 218 -9.65 -11.35 1.48
C LYS A 218 -10.08 -10.04 2.14
N LYS A 219 -9.20 -9.06 2.20
CA LYS A 219 -9.43 -7.73 2.77
C LYS A 219 -9.70 -6.66 1.70
N SER A 220 -9.69 -7.04 0.42
CA SER A 220 -10.05 -6.13 -0.67
C SER A 220 -11.52 -5.73 -0.57
N LEU A 221 -11.79 -4.42 -0.70
CA LEU A 221 -13.12 -3.84 -0.77
C LEU A 221 -13.78 -4.20 -2.09
#